data_4a6ec26129516c761bd4edf5964969e3
#
_entry.id   4a6ec26129516c761bd4edf5964969e3
#
_cell.length_a   1.000
_cell.length_b   1.000
_cell.length_c   1.000
_cell.angle_alpha   90.00
_cell.angle_beta   90.00
_cell.angle_gamma   90.00
#
_symmetry.space_group_name_H-M   'P 1'
#
loop_
_entity.id
_entity.type
_entity.pdbx_description
1 polymer ?
#
loop_
_entity_poly.entity_id
_entity_poly.type
_entity_poly.pdbx_seq_one_letter_code
_entity_poly.pdbx_strand_id
1 'polypeptide(L)'
;AKTLREQKVSDIHKRMSIMESDENNIFVSIHQNKFSNSSLWGTQVFYSPNTTDSAVLANCIQNSVCSLLQNDNKRVIKKSGSNIYLLYYAKRTAVLVECGFVSNPQENKLLENSDYQRKMAFSIAFGIMEYINTKDV
;
A
#
# COMPACT_ATOMS: atom_id res chain seq x y z
N ALA A 1 32.77 3.30 -3.57
CA ALA A 1 31.38 3.62 -3.92
C ALA A 1 30.52 2.36 -3.82
N LYS A 2 29.29 2.48 -3.29
CA LYS A 2 28.37 1.36 -3.15
C LYS A 2 27.76 0.99 -4.51
N THR A 3 27.56 -0.30 -4.73
CA THR A 3 26.79 -0.78 -5.88
C THR A 3 25.33 -0.39 -5.76
N LEU A 4 24.58 -0.42 -6.88
CA LEU A 4 23.14 -0.15 -6.88
C LEU A 4 22.40 -1.09 -5.91
N ARG A 5 22.79 -2.37 -5.87
CA ARG A 5 22.19 -3.36 -4.96
C ARG A 5 22.43 -2.97 -3.49
N GLU A 6 23.67 -2.60 -3.15
CA GLU A 6 24.02 -2.16 -1.80
C GLU A 6 23.26 -0.91 -1.39
N GLN A 7 23.09 0.04 -2.32
CA GLN A 7 22.29 1.23 -2.08
C GLN A 7 20.82 0.89 -1.78
N LYS A 8 20.23 -0.02 -2.55
CA LYS A 8 18.84 -0.47 -2.33
C LYS A 8 18.68 -1.18 -1.00
N VAL A 9 19.61 -2.06 -0.64
CA VAL A 9 19.60 -2.75 0.67
C VAL A 9 19.70 -1.75 1.81
N SER A 10 20.62 -0.79 1.68
CA SER A 10 20.81 0.26 2.68
C SER A 10 19.54 1.12 2.84
N ASP A 11 18.88 1.46 1.73
CA ASP A 11 17.64 2.23 1.75
C ASP A 11 16.52 1.47 2.47
N ILE A 12 16.36 0.19 2.16
CA ILE A 12 15.34 -0.65 2.81
C ILE A 12 15.59 -0.76 4.32
N HIS A 13 16.84 -0.96 4.74
CA HIS A 13 17.19 -1.03 6.15
C HIS A 13 16.92 0.30 6.86
N LYS A 14 17.19 1.42 6.21
CA LYS A 14 16.89 2.74 6.76
C LYS A 14 15.38 2.95 6.91
N ARG A 15 14.60 2.57 5.92
CA ARG A 15 13.12 2.64 6.01
C ARG A 15 12.59 1.78 7.14
N MET A 16 13.14 0.58 7.31
CA MET A 16 12.79 -0.31 8.42
C MET A 16 13.11 0.35 9.76
N SER A 17 14.28 0.94 9.88
CA SER A 17 14.71 1.65 11.10
C SER A 17 13.76 2.79 11.46
N ILE A 18 13.32 3.56 10.47
CA ILE A 18 12.35 4.65 10.68
C ILE A 18 10.99 4.08 11.12
N MET A 19 10.52 3.04 10.46
CA MET A 19 9.27 2.38 10.81
C MET A 19 9.28 1.89 12.26
N GLU A 20 10.37 1.27 12.68
CA GLU A 20 10.51 0.65 14.01
C GLU A 20 10.89 1.66 15.10
N SER A 21 11.17 2.92 14.77
CA SER A 21 11.66 3.92 15.70
C SER A 21 10.66 4.30 16.80
N ASP A 22 9.38 4.08 16.59
CA ASP A 22 8.31 4.34 17.55
C ASP A 22 7.26 3.24 17.45
N GLU A 23 6.80 2.74 18.59
CA GLU A 23 5.80 1.67 18.63
C GLU A 23 4.43 2.09 18.09
N ASN A 24 4.16 3.38 18.01
CA ASN A 24 2.90 3.93 17.50
C ASN A 24 2.95 4.23 15.99
N ASN A 25 4.08 3.99 15.34
CA ASN A 25 4.20 4.26 13.91
C ASN A 25 3.32 3.33 13.08
N ILE A 26 2.72 3.92 12.06
CA ILE A 26 2.03 3.20 11.00
C ILE A 26 2.85 3.38 9.73
N PHE A 27 3.08 2.30 9.00
CA PHE A 27 3.81 2.34 7.74
C PHE A 27 2.83 2.12 6.58
N VAL A 28 2.79 3.09 5.66
CA VAL A 28 1.99 2.99 4.43
C VAL A 28 2.92 3.24 3.25
N SER A 29 3.16 2.22 2.46
CA SER A 29 3.94 2.31 1.22
C SER A 29 2.98 2.43 0.05
N ILE A 30 3.28 3.32 -0.90
CA ILE A 30 2.41 3.57 -2.06
C ILE A 30 3.20 3.26 -3.32
N HIS A 31 2.65 2.33 -4.12
CA HIS A 31 3.29 1.80 -5.31
C HIS A 31 2.33 1.74 -6.49
N GLN A 32 2.87 1.55 -7.65
CA GLN A 32 2.13 1.18 -8.85
C GLN A 32 2.60 -0.19 -9.30
N ASN A 33 1.66 -1.03 -9.71
CA ASN A 33 1.94 -2.41 -10.06
C ASN A 33 2.21 -2.55 -11.57
N LYS A 34 2.93 -3.62 -11.91
CA LYS A 34 3.18 -3.98 -13.30
C LYS A 34 3.13 -5.49 -13.42
N PHE A 35 2.43 -5.97 -14.43
CA PHE A 35 2.29 -7.40 -14.66
C PHE A 35 2.25 -7.71 -16.16
N SER A 36 2.58 -8.95 -16.54
CA SER A 36 2.59 -9.38 -17.95
C SER A 36 1.19 -9.37 -18.59
N ASN A 37 0.13 -9.61 -17.81
CA ASN A 37 -1.23 -9.55 -18.29
C ASN A 37 -1.74 -8.10 -18.23
N SER A 38 -1.85 -7.46 -19.39
CA SER A 38 -2.26 -6.06 -19.52
C SER A 38 -3.74 -5.81 -19.22
N SER A 39 -4.55 -6.85 -19.02
CA SER A 39 -5.96 -6.72 -18.65
C SER A 39 -6.17 -6.53 -17.15
N LEU A 40 -5.17 -6.81 -16.32
CA LEU A 40 -5.27 -6.63 -14.88
C LEU A 40 -5.35 -5.15 -14.50
N TRP A 41 -6.24 -4.82 -13.57
CA TRP A 41 -6.45 -3.45 -13.11
C TRP A 41 -6.95 -3.43 -11.66
N GLY A 42 -6.94 -2.26 -11.06
CA GLY A 42 -7.54 -2.01 -9.76
C GLY A 42 -6.55 -2.00 -8.62
N THR A 43 -6.85 -1.18 -7.63
CA THR A 43 -6.09 -1.07 -6.39
C THR A 43 -6.17 -2.36 -5.60
N GLN A 44 -5.04 -2.78 -5.03
CA GLN A 44 -4.99 -3.87 -4.05
C GLN A 44 -4.03 -3.53 -2.94
N VAL A 45 -4.47 -3.72 -1.69
CA VAL A 45 -3.67 -3.44 -0.51
C VAL A 45 -3.11 -4.73 0.06
N PHE A 46 -1.79 -4.75 0.25
CA PHE A 46 -1.06 -5.84 0.90
C PHE A 46 -0.80 -5.46 2.35
N TYR A 47 -0.82 -6.44 3.25
CA TYR A 47 -0.61 -6.19 4.67
C TYR A 47 0.47 -7.10 5.26
N SER A 48 1.17 -6.59 6.28
CA SER A 48 2.14 -7.35 7.04
C SER A 48 1.46 -8.54 7.74
N PRO A 49 2.06 -9.74 7.69
CA PRO A 49 1.49 -10.90 8.38
C PRO A 49 1.69 -10.88 9.89
N ASN A 50 2.45 -9.91 10.43
CA ASN A 50 2.95 -9.96 11.79
C ASN A 50 2.04 -9.31 12.83
N THR A 51 1.09 -8.48 12.40
CA THR A 51 0.13 -7.82 13.29
C THR A 51 -1.27 -7.91 12.72
N THR A 52 -2.27 -8.14 13.58
CA THR A 52 -3.67 -8.13 13.17
C THR A 52 -4.12 -6.75 12.71
N ASP A 53 -3.55 -5.69 13.28
CA ASP A 53 -3.88 -4.31 12.91
C ASP A 53 -3.50 -3.99 11.46
N SER A 54 -2.48 -4.64 10.92
CA SER A 54 -2.11 -4.44 9.51
C SER A 54 -3.24 -4.84 8.56
N ALA A 55 -3.91 -5.96 8.84
CA ALA A 55 -5.07 -6.39 8.04
C ALA A 55 -6.25 -5.42 8.20
N VAL A 56 -6.46 -4.90 9.42
CA VAL A 56 -7.54 -3.92 9.68
C VAL A 56 -7.28 -2.63 8.89
N LEU A 57 -6.06 -2.10 8.96
CA LEU A 57 -5.68 -0.91 8.18
C LEU A 57 -5.84 -1.15 6.68
N ALA A 58 -5.35 -2.29 6.19
CA ALA A 58 -5.46 -2.65 4.77
C ALA A 58 -6.91 -2.69 4.32
N ASN A 59 -7.80 -3.26 5.13
CA ASN A 59 -9.22 -3.37 4.81
C ASN A 59 -9.89 -1.99 4.77
N CYS A 60 -9.56 -1.11 5.71
CA CYS A 60 -10.07 0.26 5.70
C CYS A 60 -9.67 1.00 4.42
N ILE A 61 -8.41 0.87 4.01
CA ILE A 61 -7.92 1.52 2.77
C ILE A 61 -8.57 0.89 1.53
N GLN A 62 -8.61 -0.44 1.45
CA GLN A 62 -9.20 -1.15 0.31
C GLN A 62 -10.65 -0.74 0.12
N ASN A 63 -11.43 -0.77 1.18
CA ASN A 63 -12.86 -0.41 1.14
C ASN A 63 -13.05 1.05 0.77
N SER A 64 -12.23 1.94 1.29
CA SER A 64 -12.29 3.37 0.97
C SER A 64 -12.05 3.62 -0.52
N VAL A 65 -10.98 3.06 -1.07
CA VAL A 65 -10.66 3.22 -2.50
C VAL A 65 -11.76 2.64 -3.38
N CYS A 66 -12.25 1.45 -3.06
CA CYS A 66 -13.30 0.81 -3.83
C CYS A 66 -14.60 1.62 -3.80
N SER A 67 -15.02 2.12 -2.63
CA SER A 67 -16.28 2.86 -2.51
C SER A 67 -16.21 4.28 -3.05
N LEU A 68 -15.07 4.95 -2.93
CA LEU A 68 -14.94 6.36 -3.34
C LEU A 68 -14.45 6.53 -4.78
N LEU A 69 -13.72 5.56 -5.33
CA LEU A 69 -13.02 5.76 -6.58
C LEU A 69 -13.19 4.60 -7.60
N GLN A 70 -13.31 3.37 -7.13
CA GLN A 70 -13.27 2.19 -7.99
C GLN A 70 -14.41 1.22 -7.66
N ASN A 71 -15.66 1.62 -7.95
CA ASN A 71 -16.84 0.83 -7.58
C ASN A 71 -16.87 -0.58 -8.19
N ASP A 72 -16.22 -0.77 -9.33
CA ASP A 72 -16.16 -2.06 -10.03
C ASP A 72 -15.00 -2.94 -9.57
N ASN A 73 -14.13 -2.43 -8.69
CA ASN A 73 -13.01 -3.20 -8.17
C ASN A 73 -13.49 -4.20 -7.12
N LYS A 74 -13.27 -5.49 -7.39
CA LYS A 74 -13.67 -6.60 -6.50
C LYS A 74 -12.47 -7.21 -5.77
N ARG A 75 -11.29 -6.60 -5.87
CA ARG A 75 -10.10 -7.10 -5.18
C ARG A 75 -10.27 -6.99 -3.68
N VAL A 76 -9.70 -7.96 -2.98
CA VAL A 76 -9.65 -7.99 -1.53
C VAL A 76 -8.20 -7.81 -1.07
N ILE A 77 -8.02 -7.46 0.19
CA ILE A 77 -6.68 -7.32 0.78
C ILE A 77 -5.92 -8.65 0.68
N LYS A 78 -4.59 -8.56 0.64
CA LYS A 78 -3.74 -9.72 0.47
C LYS A 78 -2.59 -9.72 1.48
N LYS A 79 -2.39 -10.87 2.12
CA LYS A 79 -1.25 -11.06 3.04
C LYS A 79 0.05 -11.01 2.24
N SER A 80 1.02 -10.24 2.74
CA SER A 80 2.35 -10.14 2.12
C SER A 80 3.15 -11.42 2.30
N GLY A 81 3.82 -11.85 1.24
CA GLY A 81 4.86 -12.86 1.31
C GLY A 81 6.23 -12.24 1.59
N SER A 82 7.28 -13.10 1.56
CA SER A 82 8.66 -12.69 1.82
C SER A 82 9.24 -11.75 0.77
N ASN A 83 8.57 -11.63 -0.38
CA ASN A 83 9.00 -10.75 -1.48
C ASN A 83 8.87 -9.26 -1.17
N ILE A 84 8.07 -8.90 -0.15
CA ILE A 84 7.93 -7.51 0.30
C ILE A 84 8.60 -7.42 1.68
N TYR A 85 9.90 -7.14 1.68
CA TYR A 85 10.74 -7.17 2.88
C TYR A 85 10.17 -6.32 4.02
N LEU A 86 9.80 -5.08 3.73
CA LEU A 86 9.32 -4.15 4.76
C LEU A 86 8.04 -4.61 5.44
N LEU A 87 7.15 -5.28 4.71
CA LEU A 87 5.93 -5.84 5.31
C LEU A 87 6.21 -7.16 6.02
N TYR A 88 7.03 -8.00 5.41
CA TYR A 88 7.27 -9.35 5.92
C TYR A 88 7.97 -9.34 7.28
N TYR A 89 8.87 -8.39 7.50
CA TYR A 89 9.61 -8.27 8.76
C TYR A 89 9.14 -7.12 9.65
N ALA A 90 8.07 -6.43 9.29
CA ALA A 90 7.55 -5.33 10.12
C ALA A 90 7.10 -5.82 11.49
N LYS A 91 7.40 -5.03 12.51
CA LYS A 91 6.87 -5.21 13.87
C LYS A 91 5.80 -4.16 14.18
N ARG A 92 5.49 -3.32 13.22
CA ARG A 92 4.49 -2.24 13.32
C ARG A 92 3.34 -2.54 12.37
N THR A 93 2.25 -1.82 12.52
CA THR A 93 1.14 -1.84 11.56
C THR A 93 1.67 -1.34 10.22
N ALA A 94 1.64 -2.19 9.20
CA ALA A 94 2.30 -1.92 7.93
C ALA A 94 1.51 -2.47 6.75
N VAL A 95 1.33 -1.63 5.74
CA VAL A 95 0.63 -1.99 4.50
C VAL A 95 1.37 -1.42 3.28
N LEU A 96 1.10 -2.00 2.13
CA LEU A 96 1.55 -1.49 0.84
C LEU A 96 0.33 -1.39 -0.07
N VAL A 97 0.10 -0.19 -0.59
CA VAL A 97 -1.02 0.08 -1.51
C VAL A 97 -0.48 0.05 -2.93
N GLU A 98 -0.88 -0.97 -3.68
CA GLU A 98 -0.70 -0.99 -5.13
C GLU A 98 -1.88 -0.24 -5.75
N CYS A 99 -1.62 1.00 -6.18
CA CYS A 99 -2.70 1.89 -6.63
C CYS A 99 -3.39 1.43 -7.91
N GLY A 100 -2.67 0.71 -8.76
CA GLY A 100 -3.17 0.17 -10.01
C GLY A 100 -2.03 -0.38 -10.84
N PHE A 101 -2.35 -0.81 -12.06
CA PHE A 101 -1.41 -1.48 -12.96
C PHE A 101 -1.00 -0.54 -14.10
N VAL A 102 0.27 -0.12 -14.12
CA VAL A 102 0.81 0.68 -15.23
C VAL A 102 0.85 -0.12 -16.53
N SER A 103 0.83 -1.45 -16.45
CA SER A 103 0.73 -2.35 -17.59
C SER A 103 -0.63 -2.35 -18.29
N ASN A 104 -1.67 -1.86 -17.60
CA ASN A 104 -3.00 -1.67 -18.20
C ASN A 104 -3.05 -0.28 -18.83
N PRO A 105 -3.27 -0.15 -20.16
CA PRO A 105 -3.20 1.17 -20.82
C PRO A 105 -4.20 2.19 -20.29
N GLN A 106 -5.41 1.76 -19.95
CA GLN A 106 -6.44 2.65 -19.41
C GLN A 106 -6.08 3.12 -18.01
N GLU A 107 -5.68 2.19 -17.13
CA GLU A 107 -5.31 2.51 -15.78
C GLU A 107 -4.02 3.34 -15.72
N ASN A 108 -3.08 3.08 -16.61
CA ASN A 108 -1.86 3.89 -16.71
C ASN A 108 -2.17 5.36 -16.98
N LYS A 109 -3.13 5.64 -17.86
CA LYS A 109 -3.57 7.03 -18.13
C LYS A 109 -4.18 7.68 -16.89
N LEU A 110 -4.97 6.93 -16.12
CA LEU A 110 -5.55 7.41 -14.87
C LEU A 110 -4.44 7.73 -13.86
N LEU A 111 -3.48 6.83 -13.71
CA LEU A 111 -2.39 7.00 -12.74
C LEU A 111 -1.47 8.18 -13.09
N GLU A 112 -1.40 8.58 -14.35
CA GLU A 112 -0.68 9.76 -14.80
C GLU A 112 -1.46 11.07 -14.61
N ASN A 113 -2.76 10.99 -14.38
CA ASN A 113 -3.65 12.14 -14.27
C ASN A 113 -3.62 12.71 -12.85
N SER A 114 -3.36 14.01 -12.73
CA SER A 114 -3.20 14.65 -11.43
C SER A 114 -4.49 14.66 -10.59
N ASP A 115 -5.65 14.80 -11.23
CA ASP A 115 -6.93 14.74 -10.51
C ASP A 115 -7.19 13.35 -9.95
N TYR A 116 -6.89 12.31 -10.73
CA TYR A 116 -7.01 10.93 -10.26
C TYR A 116 -6.05 10.65 -9.10
N GLN A 117 -4.82 11.15 -9.19
CA GLN A 117 -3.84 11.02 -8.12
C GLN A 117 -4.35 11.65 -6.81
N ARG A 118 -4.97 12.82 -6.88
CA ARG A 118 -5.55 13.49 -5.71
C ARG A 118 -6.71 12.68 -5.12
N LYS A 119 -7.58 12.14 -5.96
CA LYS A 119 -8.69 11.30 -5.54
C LYS A 119 -8.20 10.01 -4.89
N MET A 120 -7.17 9.40 -5.44
CA MET A 120 -6.53 8.21 -4.88
C MET A 120 -5.93 8.55 -3.51
N ALA A 121 -5.16 9.63 -3.42
CA ALA A 121 -4.56 10.06 -2.16
C ALA A 121 -5.62 10.35 -1.09
N PHE A 122 -6.70 11.03 -1.47
CA PHE A 122 -7.83 11.30 -0.58
C PHE A 122 -8.47 10.00 -0.07
N SER A 123 -8.70 9.05 -0.99
CA SER A 123 -9.33 7.77 -0.64
C SER A 123 -8.46 6.96 0.31
N ILE A 124 -7.15 6.95 0.08
CA ILE A 124 -6.19 6.28 0.96
C ILE A 124 -6.19 6.96 2.34
N ALA A 125 -6.08 8.28 2.38
CA ALA A 125 -6.08 9.06 3.62
C ALA A 125 -7.36 8.84 4.40
N PHE A 126 -8.52 8.80 3.76
CA PHE A 126 -9.80 8.53 4.39
C PHE A 126 -9.82 7.14 5.04
N GLY A 127 -9.28 6.13 4.34
CA GLY A 127 -9.16 4.78 4.91
C GLY A 127 -8.25 4.74 6.14
N ILE A 128 -7.14 5.47 6.12
CA ILE A 128 -6.23 5.59 7.27
C ILE A 128 -6.96 6.23 8.45
N MET A 129 -7.72 7.29 8.20
CA MET A 129 -8.50 7.98 9.23
C MET A 129 -9.55 7.06 9.85
N GLU A 130 -10.23 6.26 9.05
CA GLU A 130 -11.17 5.26 9.55
C GLU A 130 -10.49 4.25 10.47
N TYR A 131 -9.30 3.78 10.08
CA TYR A 131 -8.52 2.89 10.92
C TYR A 131 -8.18 3.53 12.26
N ILE A 132 -7.69 4.77 12.24
CA ILE A 132 -7.33 5.51 13.46
C ILE A 132 -8.56 5.65 14.36
N ASN A 133 -9.72 5.95 13.80
CA ASN A 133 -10.96 6.09 14.56
C ASN A 133 -11.39 4.78 15.24
N THR A 134 -11.05 3.61 14.67
CA THR A 134 -11.34 2.33 15.33
C THR A 134 -10.56 2.14 16.62
N LYS A 135 -9.44 2.85 16.78
CA LYS A 135 -8.57 2.77 17.95
C LYS A 135 -9.04 3.62 19.12
N ASP A 136 -9.92 4.58 18.87
CA ASP A 136 -10.41 5.54 19.89
C ASP A 136 -11.64 5.01 20.66
N VAL A 137 -12.01 3.75 20.41
CA VAL A 137 -13.17 3.12 21.04
C VAL A 137 -12.77 2.28 22.24
#